data_87e84ad34730038c882c413afcb36193
#
_entry.id   87e84ad34730038c882c413afcb36193
#
_cell.length_a   1.000
_cell.length_b   1.000
_cell.length_c   1.000
_cell.angle_alpha   90.00
_cell.angle_beta   90.00
_cell.angle_gamma   90.00
#
_symmetry.space_group_name_H-M   'P 1'
#
loop_
_entity.id
_entity.type
_entity.pdbx_description
1 polymer ?
#
loop_
_entity_poly.entity_id
_entity_poly.type
_entity_poly.pdbx_seq_one_letter_code
_entity_poly.pdbx_strand_id
1 'polypeptide(L)'
;MMPLLKAARVVGAVLFASLAVLFGLAPSPGAITGRSYGDTTPLAVCMLRAIESLRPPSERLFNDTFATSMFPGPARPDAAITGWIIQYIHPVAKALINWLHPGVMEIVACRTRFIDDAIRTACADGVRQVVILGAGYDTRALRLPCTGVRYFEVDREVIQAYKKERYAAATAHAAAQVTFVQVDFATQSLAAELRKAGFSAQLPTTFVMEGVTMYITREAFVATLGFVASVPGARLIFTYFEQAALDRPEEWGGPHAELNFARMQKLVTARGEPFISGYAPGEMQTFLGRHGLLLEQDACEDACLAYLRQHGRTGRGPGGDAIPCHERWVIAAVGTSKEGGA
;
A
#
# COMPACT_ATOMS: atom_id res chain seq x y z
N MET A 1 10.67 -19.21 31.58
CA MET A 1 9.34 -19.67 31.11
C MET A 1 8.24 -18.62 31.30
N MET A 2 8.05 -18.02 32.51
CA MET A 2 7.04 -16.96 32.75
C MET A 2 7.11 -15.69 31.90
N PRO A 3 8.28 -15.08 31.58
CA PRO A 3 8.35 -13.90 30.72
C PRO A 3 7.95 -14.17 29.27
N LEU A 4 8.32 -15.33 28.75
CA LEU A 4 7.98 -15.79 27.39
C LEU A 4 6.47 -15.99 27.20
N LEU A 5 5.78 -16.56 28.21
CA LEU A 5 4.32 -16.73 28.19
C LEU A 5 3.57 -15.40 28.28
N LYS A 6 4.09 -14.43 29.04
CA LYS A 6 3.51 -13.07 29.10
C LYS A 6 3.69 -12.33 27.76
N ALA A 7 4.87 -12.41 27.16
CA ALA A 7 5.15 -11.79 25.86
C ALA A 7 4.31 -12.43 24.74
N ALA A 8 4.21 -13.77 24.69
CA ALA A 8 3.37 -14.49 23.75
C ALA A 8 1.88 -14.12 23.86
N ARG A 9 1.37 -13.94 25.09
CA ARG A 9 0.00 -13.46 25.34
C ARG A 9 -0.21 -12.03 24.83
N VAL A 10 0.75 -11.13 25.04
CA VAL A 10 0.67 -9.73 24.58
C VAL A 10 0.66 -9.65 23.06
N VAL A 11 1.56 -10.37 22.40
CA VAL A 11 1.64 -10.35 20.92
C VAL A 11 0.48 -11.10 20.29
N GLY A 12 0.04 -12.22 20.88
CA GLY A 12 -1.19 -12.91 20.47
C GLY A 12 -2.42 -12.02 20.62
N ALA A 13 -2.52 -11.26 21.71
CA ALA A 13 -3.60 -10.30 21.93
C ALA A 13 -3.54 -9.13 20.92
N VAL A 14 -2.35 -8.65 20.58
CA VAL A 14 -2.15 -7.57 19.59
C VAL A 14 -2.51 -8.05 18.19
N LEU A 15 -2.08 -9.27 17.80
CA LEU A 15 -2.47 -9.86 16.51
C LEU A 15 -3.97 -10.14 16.46
N PHE A 16 -4.55 -10.69 17.52
CA PHE A 16 -5.99 -10.93 17.60
C PHE A 16 -6.78 -9.63 17.60
N ALA A 17 -6.34 -8.61 18.33
CA ALA A 17 -6.95 -7.28 18.32
C ALA A 17 -6.80 -6.61 16.93
N SER A 18 -5.65 -6.75 16.28
CA SER A 18 -5.44 -6.22 14.92
C SER A 18 -6.31 -6.94 13.89
N LEU A 19 -6.44 -8.26 13.97
CA LEU A 19 -7.37 -9.04 13.17
C LEU A 19 -8.83 -8.66 13.48
N ALA A 20 -9.20 -8.55 14.75
CA ALA A 20 -10.54 -8.16 15.15
C ALA A 20 -10.91 -6.76 14.68
N VAL A 21 -9.96 -5.82 14.70
CA VAL A 21 -10.13 -4.48 14.12
C VAL A 21 -10.22 -4.54 12.60
N LEU A 22 -9.35 -5.32 11.95
CA LEU A 22 -9.37 -5.51 10.50
C LEU A 22 -10.74 -5.98 10.00
N PHE A 23 -11.36 -6.89 10.77
CA PHE A 23 -12.63 -7.52 10.41
C PHE A 23 -13.85 -6.85 11.04
N GLY A 24 -13.69 -5.68 11.68
CA GLY A 24 -14.80 -4.96 12.31
C GLY A 24 -15.39 -5.66 13.53
N LEU A 25 -14.69 -6.66 14.09
CA LEU A 25 -15.12 -7.42 15.26
C LEU A 25 -14.75 -6.75 16.59
N ALA A 26 -13.90 -5.72 16.55
CA ALA A 26 -13.48 -4.95 17.71
C ALA A 26 -13.41 -3.45 17.38
N PRO A 27 -13.56 -2.57 18.37
CA PRO A 27 -13.34 -1.14 18.21
C PRO A 27 -11.89 -0.87 17.76
N SER A 28 -11.67 0.26 17.08
CA SER A 28 -10.33 0.65 16.62
C SER A 28 -9.33 0.67 17.78
N PRO A 29 -8.03 0.41 17.53
CA PRO A 29 -7.01 0.51 18.57
C PRO A 29 -7.04 1.86 19.30
N GLY A 30 -7.42 2.93 18.62
CA GLY A 30 -7.61 4.26 19.19
C GLY A 30 -8.74 4.31 20.22
N ALA A 31 -9.84 3.62 19.98
CA ALA A 31 -10.93 3.53 20.94
C ALA A 31 -10.56 2.75 22.21
N ILE A 32 -9.63 1.79 22.11
CA ILE A 32 -9.16 0.99 23.27
C ILE A 32 -8.07 1.74 24.05
N THR A 33 -7.18 2.46 23.36
CA THR A 33 -5.97 3.04 23.97
C THR A 33 -6.06 4.54 24.20
N GLY A 34 -7.11 5.21 23.71
CA GLY A 34 -7.25 6.65 23.72
C GLY A 34 -6.26 7.40 22.81
N ARG A 35 -5.43 6.68 22.04
CA ARG A 35 -4.50 7.26 21.06
C ARG A 35 -5.10 7.21 19.67
N SER A 36 -4.96 8.31 18.92
CA SER A 36 -5.28 8.30 17.49
C SER A 36 -4.15 7.62 16.72
N TYR A 37 -4.46 6.49 16.09
CA TYR A 37 -3.54 5.79 15.19
C TYR A 37 -3.80 6.15 13.72
N GLY A 38 -4.61 7.18 13.47
CA GLY A 38 -5.10 7.48 12.14
C GLY A 38 -6.05 6.39 11.60
N ASP A 39 -6.07 6.23 10.30
CA ASP A 39 -6.97 5.29 9.64
C ASP A 39 -6.52 3.83 9.85
N THR A 40 -7.48 2.95 10.01
CA THR A 40 -7.21 1.52 10.27
C THR A 40 -6.87 0.74 9.01
N THR A 41 -7.28 1.24 7.83
CA THR A 41 -7.03 0.58 6.55
C THR A 41 -5.54 0.49 6.21
N PRO A 42 -4.72 1.54 6.37
CA PRO A 42 -3.27 1.42 6.18
C PRO A 42 -2.59 0.41 7.11
N LEU A 43 -3.09 0.29 8.35
CA LEU A 43 -2.56 -0.69 9.30
C LEU A 43 -2.89 -2.13 8.87
N ALA A 44 -4.07 -2.35 8.31
CA ALA A 44 -4.47 -3.62 7.74
C ALA A 44 -3.56 -4.06 6.60
N VAL A 45 -3.31 -3.18 5.63
CA VAL A 45 -2.39 -3.43 4.51
C VAL A 45 -0.96 -3.71 5.02
N CYS A 46 -0.50 -2.94 6.01
CA CYS A 46 0.80 -3.16 6.65
C CYS A 46 0.89 -4.56 7.30
N MET A 47 -0.18 -5.03 7.94
CA MET A 47 -0.25 -6.38 8.50
C MET A 47 -0.13 -7.46 7.42
N LEU A 48 -0.81 -7.30 6.28
CA LEU A 48 -0.70 -8.26 5.17
C LEU A 48 0.73 -8.33 4.62
N ARG A 49 1.45 -7.20 4.55
CA ARG A 49 2.86 -7.18 4.18
C ARG A 49 3.75 -7.86 5.22
N ALA A 50 3.48 -7.66 6.50
CA ALA A 50 4.18 -8.38 7.56
C ALA A 50 3.99 -9.89 7.42
N ILE A 51 2.76 -10.36 7.23
CA ILE A 51 2.43 -11.78 7.04
C ILE A 51 3.16 -12.36 5.82
N GLU A 52 3.17 -11.66 4.69
CA GLU A 52 3.90 -12.12 3.49
C GLU A 52 5.40 -12.27 3.77
N SER A 53 5.99 -11.33 4.53
CA SER A 53 7.41 -11.34 4.87
C SER A 53 7.84 -12.52 5.75
N LEU A 54 6.89 -13.20 6.39
CA LEU A 54 7.12 -14.37 7.23
C LEU A 54 7.16 -15.69 6.46
N ARG A 55 6.83 -15.65 5.16
CA ARG A 55 6.96 -16.84 4.32
C ARG A 55 8.44 -17.23 4.15
N PRO A 56 8.70 -18.49 3.86
CA PRO A 56 10.04 -18.92 3.47
C PRO A 56 10.62 -18.04 2.35
N PRO A 57 11.94 -17.79 2.32
CA PRO A 57 12.57 -16.97 1.28
C PRO A 57 12.26 -17.39 -0.16
N SER A 58 12.03 -18.68 -0.39
CA SER A 58 11.67 -19.26 -1.69
C SER A 58 10.23 -18.94 -2.13
N GLU A 59 9.34 -18.62 -1.19
CA GLU A 59 7.91 -18.42 -1.45
C GLU A 59 7.47 -16.96 -1.35
N ARG A 60 8.18 -16.14 -0.55
CA ARG A 60 7.79 -14.74 -0.32
C ARG A 60 8.11 -13.87 -1.52
N LEU A 61 7.19 -12.98 -1.88
CA LEU A 61 7.38 -12.04 -2.98
C LEU A 61 8.33 -10.89 -2.62
N PHE A 62 8.38 -10.51 -1.35
CA PHE A 62 9.26 -9.47 -0.80
C PHE A 62 9.52 -9.71 0.69
N ASN A 63 10.42 -8.92 1.26
CA ASN A 63 10.70 -8.93 2.69
C ASN A 63 10.55 -7.51 3.27
N ASP A 64 9.47 -7.28 4.02
CA ASP A 64 9.22 -6.03 4.73
C ASP A 64 9.51 -6.20 6.22
N THR A 65 10.76 -6.08 6.59
CA THR A 65 11.21 -6.23 7.99
C THR A 65 10.73 -5.10 8.90
N PHE A 66 10.26 -3.99 8.33
CA PHE A 66 9.77 -2.82 9.07
C PHE A 66 8.26 -2.85 9.31
N ALA A 67 7.51 -3.64 8.55
CA ALA A 67 6.04 -3.70 8.69
C ALA A 67 5.61 -4.00 10.13
N THR A 68 6.29 -4.92 10.82
CA THR A 68 5.97 -5.26 12.22
C THR A 68 6.21 -4.11 13.18
N SER A 69 7.11 -3.17 12.86
CA SER A 69 7.37 -1.99 13.68
C SER A 69 6.22 -0.98 13.68
N MET A 70 5.34 -1.05 12.69
CA MET A 70 4.19 -0.14 12.57
C MET A 70 3.04 -0.51 13.51
N PHE A 71 3.04 -1.70 14.10
CA PHE A 71 1.97 -2.09 15.02
C PHE A 71 2.11 -1.45 16.40
N PRO A 72 0.98 -1.22 17.11
CA PRO A 72 1.02 -0.84 18.52
C PRO A 72 1.75 -1.89 19.36
N GLY A 73 2.60 -1.44 20.28
CA GLY A 73 3.39 -2.32 21.11
C GLY A 73 4.88 -1.97 21.09
N PRO A 74 5.77 -2.82 21.62
CA PRO A 74 7.20 -2.58 21.59
C PRO A 74 7.67 -2.50 20.12
N ALA A 75 8.44 -1.46 19.79
CA ALA A 75 8.91 -1.18 18.43
C ALA A 75 9.82 -2.28 17.85
N ARG A 76 10.41 -3.10 18.73
CA ARG A 76 11.22 -4.27 18.42
C ARG A 76 10.74 -5.42 19.27
N PRO A 77 9.76 -6.21 18.82
CA PRO A 77 9.48 -7.47 19.48
C PRO A 77 10.75 -8.34 19.37
N ASP A 78 11.06 -9.04 20.45
CA ASP A 78 12.17 -10.00 20.45
C ASP A 78 12.02 -10.95 19.26
N ALA A 79 13.08 -11.08 18.46
CA ALA A 79 13.06 -11.87 17.22
C ALA A 79 12.66 -13.34 17.46
N ALA A 80 13.01 -13.91 18.62
CA ALA A 80 12.63 -15.27 19.01
C ALA A 80 11.13 -15.38 19.31
N ILE A 81 10.56 -14.37 19.99
CA ILE A 81 9.13 -14.32 20.32
C ILE A 81 8.32 -14.09 19.04
N THR A 82 8.80 -13.18 18.18
CA THR A 82 8.20 -12.92 16.89
C THR A 82 8.20 -14.18 16.02
N GLY A 83 9.33 -14.88 15.93
CA GLY A 83 9.44 -16.13 15.20
C GLY A 83 8.46 -17.22 15.68
N TRP A 84 8.32 -17.39 17.00
CA TRP A 84 7.41 -18.37 17.56
C TRP A 84 5.93 -18.05 17.27
N ILE A 85 5.53 -16.79 17.45
CA ILE A 85 4.16 -16.35 17.16
C ILE A 85 3.84 -16.54 15.69
N ILE A 86 4.77 -16.20 14.82
CA ILE A 86 4.70 -16.36 13.37
C ILE A 86 4.47 -17.83 13.02
N GLN A 87 5.26 -18.74 13.58
CA GLN A 87 5.19 -20.16 13.25
C GLN A 87 3.85 -20.80 13.65
N TYR A 88 3.27 -20.39 14.77
CA TYR A 88 2.07 -21.02 15.33
C TYR A 88 0.78 -20.25 15.06
N ILE A 89 0.84 -18.92 14.97
CA ILE A 89 -0.35 -18.08 14.74
C ILE A 89 -0.55 -17.77 13.25
N HIS A 90 0.54 -17.70 12.47
CA HIS A 90 0.49 -17.42 11.04
C HIS A 90 -0.46 -18.36 10.26
N PRO A 91 -0.44 -19.69 10.42
CA PRO A 91 -1.36 -20.57 9.68
C PRO A 91 -2.83 -20.28 10.00
N VAL A 92 -3.15 -20.02 11.28
CA VAL A 92 -4.52 -19.71 11.73
C VAL A 92 -4.95 -18.34 11.21
N ALA A 93 -4.09 -17.33 11.33
CA ALA A 93 -4.37 -15.99 10.83
C ALA A 93 -4.57 -16.00 9.31
N LYS A 94 -3.71 -16.72 8.59
CA LYS A 94 -3.84 -16.90 7.13
C LYS A 94 -5.15 -17.59 6.75
N ALA A 95 -5.52 -18.67 7.43
CA ALA A 95 -6.76 -19.38 7.18
C ALA A 95 -7.98 -18.48 7.44
N LEU A 96 -7.96 -17.71 8.52
CA LEU A 96 -9.04 -16.78 8.86
C LEU A 96 -9.15 -15.64 7.85
N ILE A 97 -8.03 -15.02 7.46
CA ILE A 97 -8.02 -13.96 6.44
C ILE A 97 -8.54 -14.48 5.11
N ASN A 98 -8.07 -15.65 4.68
CA ASN A 98 -8.53 -16.27 3.44
C ASN A 98 -10.01 -16.66 3.47
N TRP A 99 -10.53 -17.05 4.64
CA TRP A 99 -11.96 -17.34 4.80
C TRP A 99 -12.81 -16.06 4.76
N LEU A 100 -12.32 -14.97 5.35
CA LEU A 100 -13.05 -13.68 5.41
C LEU A 100 -12.90 -12.86 4.12
N HIS A 101 -11.73 -12.89 3.50
CA HIS A 101 -11.38 -12.12 2.29
C HIS A 101 -10.47 -12.95 1.38
N PRO A 102 -11.03 -13.94 0.63
CA PRO A 102 -10.25 -14.76 -0.28
C PRO A 102 -9.46 -13.91 -1.29
N GLY A 103 -8.17 -14.20 -1.44
CA GLY A 103 -7.29 -13.54 -2.39
C GLY A 103 -6.72 -12.19 -1.98
N VAL A 104 -7.20 -11.56 -0.90
CA VAL A 104 -6.69 -10.23 -0.48
C VAL A 104 -5.20 -10.24 -0.15
N MET A 105 -4.72 -11.33 0.43
CA MET A 105 -3.29 -11.47 0.76
C MET A 105 -2.43 -11.52 -0.50
N GLU A 106 -2.88 -12.25 -1.49
CA GLU A 106 -2.21 -12.39 -2.78
C GLU A 106 -2.21 -11.07 -3.55
N ILE A 107 -3.35 -10.39 -3.63
CA ILE A 107 -3.48 -9.08 -4.30
C ILE A 107 -2.53 -8.08 -3.65
N VAL A 108 -2.54 -7.92 -2.33
CA VAL A 108 -1.66 -6.97 -1.63
C VAL A 108 -0.19 -7.35 -1.79
N ALA A 109 0.14 -8.65 -1.74
CA ALA A 109 1.51 -9.10 -1.93
C ALA A 109 2.02 -8.84 -3.35
N CYS A 110 1.24 -9.18 -4.38
CA CYS A 110 1.60 -8.96 -5.77
C CYS A 110 1.67 -7.46 -6.12
N ARG A 111 0.71 -6.66 -5.64
CA ARG A 111 0.72 -5.20 -5.75
C ARG A 111 1.99 -4.60 -5.15
N THR A 112 2.33 -5.00 -3.93
CA THR A 112 3.55 -4.54 -3.26
C THR A 112 4.78 -4.88 -4.09
N ARG A 113 4.89 -6.11 -4.60
CA ARG A 113 5.99 -6.55 -5.44
C ARG A 113 6.06 -5.77 -6.76
N PHE A 114 4.94 -5.54 -7.43
CA PHE A 114 4.86 -4.75 -8.65
C PHE A 114 5.41 -3.34 -8.46
N ILE A 115 4.96 -2.65 -7.42
CA ILE A 115 5.43 -1.28 -7.11
C ILE A 115 6.91 -1.30 -6.73
N ASP A 116 7.35 -2.29 -5.96
CA ASP A 116 8.76 -2.43 -5.58
C ASP A 116 9.68 -2.61 -6.78
N ASP A 117 9.27 -3.44 -7.73
CA ASP A 117 10.04 -3.68 -8.96
C ASP A 117 10.07 -2.42 -9.84
N ALA A 118 8.95 -1.70 -9.94
CA ALA A 118 8.91 -0.43 -10.67
C ALA A 118 9.82 0.64 -10.04
N ILE A 119 9.87 0.72 -8.70
CA ILE A 119 10.81 1.63 -7.99
C ILE A 119 12.26 1.20 -8.22
N ARG A 120 12.59 -0.10 -8.16
CA ARG A 120 13.95 -0.59 -8.43
C ARG A 120 14.39 -0.25 -9.85
N THR A 121 13.51 -0.44 -10.82
CA THR A 121 13.76 -0.04 -12.21
C THR A 121 14.01 1.46 -12.31
N ALA A 122 13.17 2.28 -11.71
CA ALA A 122 13.35 3.73 -11.70
C ALA A 122 14.67 4.15 -11.05
N CYS A 123 15.10 3.47 -9.96
CA CYS A 123 16.39 3.72 -9.33
C CYS A 123 17.56 3.36 -10.25
N ALA A 124 17.47 2.26 -10.98
CA ALA A 124 18.46 1.86 -11.99
C ALA A 124 18.51 2.84 -13.17
N ASP A 125 17.36 3.40 -13.55
CA ASP A 125 17.22 4.42 -14.59
C ASP A 125 17.70 5.83 -14.13
N GLY A 126 18.18 5.97 -12.88
CA GLY A 126 18.77 7.22 -12.40
C GLY A 126 17.78 8.20 -11.79
N VAL A 127 16.62 7.75 -11.29
CA VAL A 127 15.72 8.59 -10.51
C VAL A 127 16.45 9.22 -9.32
N ARG A 128 16.07 10.43 -8.94
CA ARG A 128 16.66 11.19 -7.83
C ARG A 128 15.68 11.43 -6.69
N GLN A 129 14.41 11.34 -6.98
CA GLN A 129 13.34 11.55 -6.00
C GLN A 129 12.26 10.49 -6.15
N VAL A 130 11.82 9.93 -5.04
CA VAL A 130 10.63 9.11 -4.94
C VAL A 130 9.65 9.81 -4.02
N VAL A 131 8.43 10.06 -4.49
CA VAL A 131 7.36 10.73 -3.75
C VAL A 131 6.23 9.74 -3.54
N ILE A 132 5.97 9.35 -2.30
CA ILE A 132 4.90 8.42 -1.93
C ILE A 132 3.69 9.24 -1.46
N LEU A 133 2.64 9.27 -2.26
CA LEU A 133 1.40 10.02 -2.02
C LEU A 133 0.40 9.14 -1.27
N GLY A 134 -0.11 9.61 -0.14
CA GLY A 134 -0.92 8.80 0.77
C GLY A 134 -0.08 7.68 1.38
N ALA A 135 1.09 8.04 1.94
CA ALA A 135 2.12 7.10 2.34
C ALA A 135 1.70 6.14 3.47
N GLY A 136 0.65 6.46 4.22
CA GLY A 136 0.16 5.57 5.28
C GLY A 136 1.29 4.96 6.09
N TYR A 137 1.29 3.63 6.18
CA TYR A 137 2.37 2.85 6.79
C TYR A 137 3.26 2.16 5.75
N ASP A 138 3.46 2.79 4.59
CA ASP A 138 4.46 2.37 3.62
C ASP A 138 5.86 2.38 4.26
N THR A 139 6.66 1.39 3.96
CA THR A 139 8.02 1.22 4.50
C THR A 139 9.09 1.23 3.41
N ARG A 140 8.71 1.55 2.15
CA ARG A 140 9.62 1.48 1.00
C ARG A 140 10.82 2.39 1.15
N ALA A 141 10.63 3.58 1.73
CA ALA A 141 11.73 4.49 2.00
C ALA A 141 12.82 3.88 2.89
N LEU A 142 12.47 2.90 3.73
CA LEU A 142 13.40 2.18 4.60
C LEU A 142 13.92 0.88 3.98
N ARG A 143 13.05 0.11 3.31
CA ARG A 143 13.38 -1.24 2.83
C ARG A 143 13.89 -1.29 1.40
N LEU A 144 13.72 -0.21 0.64
CA LEU A 144 14.25 -0.04 -0.72
C LEU A 144 15.14 1.21 -0.82
N PRO A 145 16.20 1.32 0.01
CA PRO A 145 17.08 2.47 -0.08
C PRO A 145 17.83 2.45 -1.41
N CYS A 146 17.62 3.49 -2.24
CA CYS A 146 18.36 3.69 -3.47
C CYS A 146 19.42 4.78 -3.23
N THR A 147 20.68 4.48 -3.57
CA THR A 147 21.79 5.42 -3.36
C THR A 147 21.55 6.72 -4.11
N GLY A 148 21.62 7.84 -3.40
CA GLY A 148 21.45 9.18 -3.96
C GLY A 148 19.99 9.56 -4.29
N VAL A 149 19.02 8.75 -3.86
CA VAL A 149 17.58 9.04 -4.01
C VAL A 149 17.01 9.59 -2.72
N ARG A 150 16.26 10.68 -2.81
CA ARG A 150 15.52 11.27 -1.69
C ARG A 150 14.08 10.74 -1.70
N TYR A 151 13.61 10.31 -0.54
CA TYR A 151 12.23 9.88 -0.35
C TYR A 151 11.41 10.97 0.30
N PHE A 152 10.25 11.27 -0.28
CA PHE A 152 9.22 12.14 0.29
C PHE A 152 7.99 11.30 0.58
N GLU A 153 7.53 11.31 1.81
CA GLU A 153 6.29 10.66 2.20
C GLU A 153 5.22 11.71 2.49
N VAL A 154 4.17 11.69 1.70
CA VAL A 154 3.07 12.67 1.78
C VAL A 154 1.86 12.01 2.40
N ASP A 155 1.38 12.55 3.51
CA ASP A 155 0.14 12.10 4.17
C ASP A 155 -0.36 13.16 5.16
N ARG A 156 -1.54 12.92 5.77
CA ARG A 156 -2.09 13.74 6.83
C ARG A 156 -1.23 13.70 8.09
N GLU A 157 -1.27 14.79 8.85
CA GLU A 157 -0.46 14.96 10.07
C GLU A 157 -0.59 13.80 11.06
N VAL A 158 -1.83 13.34 11.31
CA VAL A 158 -2.12 12.28 12.29
C VAL A 158 -1.39 10.98 11.95
N ILE A 159 -1.41 10.58 10.67
CA ILE A 159 -0.71 9.37 10.19
C ILE A 159 0.79 9.54 10.32
N GLN A 160 1.31 10.69 9.90
CA GLN A 160 2.75 10.94 9.91
C GLN A 160 3.32 11.08 11.32
N ALA A 161 2.60 11.67 12.27
CA ALA A 161 3.04 11.78 13.65
C ALA A 161 3.28 10.38 14.26
N TYR A 162 2.33 9.47 14.08
CA TYR A 162 2.49 8.08 14.52
C TYR A 162 3.64 7.38 13.79
N LYS A 163 3.72 7.49 12.48
CA LYS A 163 4.77 6.86 11.68
C LYS A 163 6.17 7.33 12.05
N LYS A 164 6.36 8.63 12.28
CA LYS A 164 7.64 9.22 12.76
C LYS A 164 8.08 8.61 14.08
N GLU A 165 7.16 8.48 15.05
CA GLU A 165 7.45 7.82 16.33
C GLU A 165 7.94 6.38 16.11
N ARG A 166 7.25 5.63 15.24
CA ARG A 166 7.60 4.24 14.94
C ARG A 166 8.93 4.11 14.20
N TYR A 167 9.22 5.00 13.26
CA TYR A 167 10.48 5.04 12.54
C TYR A 167 11.66 5.35 13.47
N ALA A 168 11.53 6.35 14.34
CA ALA A 168 12.54 6.69 15.31
C ALA A 168 12.86 5.54 16.26
N ALA A 169 11.82 4.78 16.66
CA ALA A 169 11.98 3.61 17.50
C ALA A 169 12.58 2.39 16.75
N ALA A 170 12.36 2.27 15.45
CA ALA A 170 12.87 1.16 14.65
C ALA A 170 14.37 1.31 14.34
N THR A 171 14.81 2.47 13.86
CA THR A 171 16.22 2.77 13.66
C THR A 171 16.46 4.31 13.63
N ALA A 172 17.45 4.80 14.38
CA ALA A 172 17.81 6.22 14.35
C ALA A 172 18.31 6.68 12.96
N HIS A 173 18.85 5.78 12.15
CA HIS A 173 19.37 6.07 10.81
C HIS A 173 18.27 6.18 9.76
N ALA A 174 17.20 5.42 9.90
CA ALA A 174 16.12 5.34 8.92
C ALA A 174 15.29 6.63 8.84
N ALA A 175 15.06 7.28 9.97
CA ALA A 175 14.29 8.52 10.01
C ALA A 175 15.00 9.68 9.27
N ALA A 176 16.33 9.63 9.15
CA ALA A 176 17.12 10.66 8.46
C ALA A 176 17.02 10.60 6.93
N GLN A 177 16.53 9.51 6.37
CA GLN A 177 16.44 9.29 4.90
C GLN A 177 15.10 9.71 4.31
N VAL A 178 14.10 10.01 5.14
CA VAL A 178 12.72 10.29 4.71
C VAL A 178 12.36 11.73 5.02
N THR A 179 11.89 12.43 4.02
CA THR A 179 11.27 13.75 4.18
C THR A 179 9.75 13.58 4.30
N PHE A 180 9.21 13.83 5.47
CA PHE A 180 7.79 13.79 5.72
C PHE A 180 7.14 15.11 5.32
N VAL A 181 6.12 15.05 4.47
CA VAL A 181 5.37 16.21 3.95
C VAL A 181 3.91 16.08 4.35
N GLN A 182 3.45 16.96 5.22
CA GLN A 182 2.06 16.96 5.67
C GLN A 182 1.19 17.66 4.64
N VAL A 183 0.20 16.95 4.10
CA VAL A 183 -0.75 17.49 3.13
C VAL A 183 -2.13 16.91 3.38
N ASP A 184 -3.09 17.80 3.52
CA ASP A 184 -4.49 17.47 3.33
C ASP A 184 -4.86 17.77 1.87
N PHE A 185 -5.08 16.73 1.08
CA PHE A 185 -5.38 16.83 -0.35
C PHE A 185 -6.68 17.60 -0.63
N ALA A 186 -7.57 17.75 0.35
CA ALA A 186 -8.81 18.50 0.19
C ALA A 186 -8.60 20.02 0.29
N THR A 187 -7.57 20.48 1.01
CA THR A 187 -7.44 21.89 1.40
C THR A 187 -6.09 22.52 1.05
N GLN A 188 -5.07 21.72 0.77
CA GLN A 188 -3.70 22.19 0.58
C GLN A 188 -3.16 21.85 -0.81
N SER A 189 -2.23 22.67 -1.30
CA SER A 189 -1.53 22.43 -2.56
C SER A 189 -0.36 21.46 -2.37
N LEU A 190 -0.48 20.26 -2.90
CA LEU A 190 0.58 19.25 -2.92
C LEU A 190 1.93 19.84 -3.44
N ALA A 191 1.88 20.57 -4.55
CA ALA A 191 3.05 21.18 -5.17
C ALA A 191 3.74 22.19 -4.24
N ALA A 192 2.96 23.00 -3.52
CA ALA A 192 3.51 24.01 -2.62
C ALA A 192 4.19 23.35 -1.42
N GLU A 193 3.54 22.35 -0.79
CA GLU A 193 4.09 21.69 0.40
C GLU A 193 5.33 20.84 0.06
N LEU A 194 5.34 20.15 -1.08
CA LEU A 194 6.52 19.43 -1.55
C LEU A 194 7.70 20.37 -1.80
N ARG A 195 7.47 21.54 -2.45
CA ARG A 195 8.55 22.52 -2.67
C ARG A 195 9.12 23.06 -1.35
N LYS A 196 8.27 23.37 -0.38
CA LYS A 196 8.72 23.79 0.99
C LYS A 196 9.59 22.71 1.64
N ALA A 197 9.29 21.44 1.38
CA ALA A 197 10.07 20.32 1.89
C ALA A 197 11.36 20.03 1.09
N GLY A 198 11.65 20.85 0.06
CA GLY A 198 12.86 20.73 -0.76
C GLY A 198 12.74 19.76 -1.93
N PHE A 199 11.53 19.44 -2.37
CA PHE A 199 11.29 18.77 -3.65
C PHE A 199 11.68 19.69 -4.82
N SER A 200 12.33 19.12 -5.83
CA SER A 200 12.71 19.83 -7.06
C SER A 200 12.05 19.20 -8.28
N ALA A 201 11.23 19.97 -8.98
CA ALA A 201 10.62 19.54 -10.23
C ALA A 201 11.64 19.36 -11.39
N GLN A 202 12.90 19.76 -11.19
CA GLN A 202 13.97 19.61 -12.19
C GLN A 202 14.72 18.28 -12.07
N LEU A 203 14.43 17.49 -11.04
CA LEU A 203 15.09 16.21 -10.82
C LEU A 203 14.20 15.05 -11.31
N PRO A 204 14.79 14.00 -11.90
CA PRO A 204 14.06 12.78 -12.25
C PRO A 204 13.31 12.23 -11.06
N THR A 205 11.99 12.08 -11.20
CA THR A 205 11.10 11.77 -10.09
C THR A 205 10.17 10.60 -10.42
N THR A 206 9.99 9.70 -9.48
CA THR A 206 8.92 8.70 -9.50
C THR A 206 7.91 8.98 -8.40
N PHE A 207 6.66 9.14 -8.77
CA PHE A 207 5.53 9.25 -7.85
C PHE A 207 4.90 7.88 -7.64
N VAL A 208 4.50 7.58 -6.40
CA VAL A 208 3.79 6.35 -6.03
C VAL A 208 2.51 6.74 -5.32
N MET A 209 1.38 6.14 -5.73
CA MET A 209 0.05 6.39 -5.15
C MET A 209 -0.68 5.06 -4.99
N GLU A 210 -0.29 4.30 -3.94
CA GLU A 210 -0.81 2.97 -3.65
C GLU A 210 -2.05 3.02 -2.75
N GLY A 211 -3.18 2.47 -3.22
CA GLY A 211 -4.39 2.35 -2.40
C GLY A 211 -5.01 3.69 -2.00
N VAL A 212 -4.93 4.71 -2.86
CA VAL A 212 -5.38 6.08 -2.57
C VAL A 212 -6.51 6.52 -3.50
N THR A 213 -6.44 6.20 -4.80
CA THR A 213 -7.37 6.74 -5.80
C THR A 213 -8.83 6.46 -5.49
N MET A 214 -9.12 5.30 -4.87
CA MET A 214 -10.47 4.90 -4.50
C MET A 214 -11.09 5.74 -3.37
N TYR A 215 -10.28 6.50 -2.63
CA TYR A 215 -10.72 7.32 -1.48
C TYR A 215 -10.79 8.81 -1.79
N ILE A 216 -10.35 9.24 -2.97
CA ILE A 216 -10.36 10.65 -3.38
C ILE A 216 -11.32 10.86 -4.56
N THR A 217 -11.79 12.08 -4.73
CA THR A 217 -12.64 12.41 -5.87
C THR A 217 -11.84 12.39 -7.18
N ARG A 218 -12.55 12.25 -8.29
CA ARG A 218 -11.93 12.29 -9.63
C ARG A 218 -11.19 13.61 -9.87
N GLU A 219 -11.73 14.73 -9.38
CA GLU A 219 -11.12 16.06 -9.48
C GLU A 219 -9.80 16.14 -8.70
N ALA A 220 -9.73 15.56 -7.50
CA ALA A 220 -8.51 15.51 -6.71
C ALA A 220 -7.45 14.65 -7.38
N PHE A 221 -7.85 13.53 -7.99
CA PHE A 221 -6.91 12.72 -8.77
C PHE A 221 -6.42 13.46 -10.02
N VAL A 222 -7.31 14.12 -10.76
CA VAL A 222 -6.94 14.97 -11.92
C VAL A 222 -5.96 16.08 -11.52
N ALA A 223 -6.17 16.73 -10.39
CA ALA A 223 -5.23 17.73 -9.87
C ALA A 223 -3.85 17.12 -9.59
N THR A 224 -3.82 15.91 -9.04
CA THR A 224 -2.57 15.16 -8.83
C THR A 224 -1.88 14.81 -10.15
N LEU A 225 -2.63 14.32 -11.16
CA LEU A 225 -2.10 14.05 -12.50
C LEU A 225 -1.50 15.30 -13.14
N GLY A 226 -2.19 16.45 -13.03
CA GLY A 226 -1.70 17.75 -13.51
C GLY A 226 -0.38 18.16 -12.86
N PHE A 227 -0.22 17.92 -11.55
CA PHE A 227 1.04 18.16 -10.87
C PHE A 227 2.14 17.21 -11.36
N VAL A 228 1.88 15.92 -11.46
CA VAL A 228 2.84 14.92 -11.97
C VAL A 228 3.27 15.30 -13.40
N ALA A 229 2.32 15.64 -14.27
CA ALA A 229 2.58 16.05 -15.65
C ALA A 229 3.43 17.32 -15.75
N SER A 230 3.43 18.17 -14.71
CA SER A 230 4.27 19.36 -14.66
C SER A 230 5.75 19.06 -14.31
N VAL A 231 6.10 17.82 -13.99
CA VAL A 231 7.46 17.40 -13.66
C VAL A 231 8.05 16.63 -14.84
N PRO A 232 8.99 17.21 -15.60
CA PRO A 232 9.52 16.60 -16.82
C PRO A 232 10.12 15.22 -16.57
N GLY A 233 9.75 14.25 -17.41
CA GLY A 233 10.26 12.88 -17.33
C GLY A 233 9.82 12.10 -16.08
N ALA A 234 8.83 12.61 -15.34
CA ALA A 234 8.32 11.88 -14.18
C ALA A 234 7.55 10.62 -14.57
N ARG A 235 7.59 9.62 -13.68
CA ARG A 235 6.72 8.44 -13.74
C ARG A 235 5.73 8.48 -12.57
N LEU A 236 4.54 7.96 -12.81
CA LEU A 236 3.52 7.74 -11.78
C LEU A 236 3.19 6.24 -11.72
N ILE A 237 3.38 5.66 -10.55
CA ILE A 237 2.95 4.30 -10.23
C ILE A 237 1.74 4.44 -9.32
N PHE A 238 0.57 3.93 -9.73
CA PHE A 238 -0.62 4.04 -8.91
C PHE A 238 -1.52 2.82 -9.03
N THR A 239 -2.48 2.73 -8.11
CA THR A 239 -3.48 1.68 -8.14
C THR A 239 -4.88 2.27 -8.18
N TYR A 240 -5.82 1.57 -8.82
CA TYR A 240 -7.21 1.98 -8.87
C TYR A 240 -8.15 0.76 -8.82
N PHE A 241 -9.36 0.98 -8.36
CA PHE A 241 -10.42 -0.04 -8.46
C PHE A 241 -11.16 0.09 -9.78
N GLU A 242 -11.53 -1.05 -10.35
CA GLU A 242 -12.43 -1.07 -11.49
C GLU A 242 -13.81 -0.54 -11.06
N GLN A 243 -14.37 0.42 -11.82
CA GLN A 243 -15.68 1.01 -11.52
C GLN A 243 -16.76 -0.07 -11.43
N ALA A 244 -16.71 -1.08 -12.30
CA ALA A 244 -17.64 -2.18 -12.29
C ALA A 244 -17.65 -2.97 -10.97
N ALA A 245 -16.49 -3.05 -10.27
CA ALA A 245 -16.43 -3.71 -8.97
C ALA A 245 -17.08 -2.87 -7.85
N LEU A 246 -17.10 -1.55 -7.99
CA LEU A 246 -17.80 -0.67 -7.06
C LEU A 246 -19.32 -0.70 -7.30
N ASP A 247 -19.74 -0.72 -8.56
CA ASP A 247 -21.16 -0.65 -8.95
C ASP A 247 -21.88 -1.99 -8.74
N ARG A 248 -21.18 -3.10 -8.97
CA ARG A 248 -21.72 -4.48 -8.92
C ARG A 248 -20.77 -5.42 -8.18
N PRO A 249 -20.55 -5.20 -6.88
CA PRO A 249 -19.59 -5.97 -6.09
C PRO A 249 -19.89 -7.48 -6.06
N GLU A 250 -21.14 -7.87 -6.29
CA GLU A 250 -21.60 -9.25 -6.36
C GLU A 250 -21.10 -10.02 -7.58
N GLU A 251 -20.69 -9.34 -8.63
CA GLU A 251 -20.15 -9.97 -9.85
C GLU A 251 -18.64 -10.24 -9.77
N TRP A 252 -17.98 -9.70 -8.73
CA TRP A 252 -16.52 -9.72 -8.61
C TRP A 252 -16.03 -10.72 -7.55
N GLY A 253 -15.33 -11.75 -7.96
CA GLY A 253 -14.61 -12.67 -7.08
C GLY A 253 -15.19 -14.09 -6.97
N GLY A 254 -15.94 -14.55 -7.96
CA GLY A 254 -16.48 -15.90 -8.01
C GLY A 254 -17.64 -16.15 -7.03
N PRO A 255 -17.98 -17.39 -6.70
CA PRO A 255 -19.19 -17.76 -5.94
C PRO A 255 -19.27 -17.20 -4.51
N HIS A 256 -18.23 -16.53 -4.04
CA HIS A 256 -18.18 -15.87 -2.73
C HIS A 256 -17.88 -14.35 -2.82
N ALA A 257 -17.94 -13.76 -4.02
CA ALA A 257 -17.63 -12.36 -4.28
C ALA A 257 -18.50 -11.39 -3.49
N GLU A 258 -19.81 -11.65 -3.45
CA GLU A 258 -20.76 -10.86 -2.68
C GLU A 258 -20.35 -10.70 -1.21
N LEU A 259 -19.75 -11.75 -0.66
CA LEU A 259 -19.34 -11.75 0.72
C LEU A 259 -18.05 -10.94 0.97
N ASN A 260 -17.19 -10.77 -0.05
CA ASN A 260 -15.83 -10.26 0.13
C ASN A 260 -15.70 -8.77 -0.16
N PHE A 261 -16.01 -8.36 -1.39
CA PHE A 261 -15.85 -6.95 -1.76
C PHE A 261 -16.95 -6.09 -1.15
N ALA A 262 -18.20 -6.55 -1.16
CA ALA A 262 -19.31 -5.85 -0.51
C ALA A 262 -19.12 -5.71 1.01
N ARG A 263 -18.56 -6.74 1.68
CA ARG A 263 -18.19 -6.64 3.10
C ARG A 263 -17.07 -5.64 3.33
N MET A 264 -16.05 -5.64 2.48
CA MET A 264 -14.96 -4.67 2.56
C MET A 264 -15.48 -3.24 2.38
N GLN A 265 -16.34 -2.98 1.39
CA GLN A 265 -16.99 -1.68 1.21
C GLN A 265 -17.77 -1.24 2.46
N LYS A 266 -18.60 -2.13 3.02
CA LYS A 266 -19.34 -1.84 4.27
C LYS A 266 -18.40 -1.52 5.42
N LEU A 267 -17.31 -2.28 5.56
CA LEU A 267 -16.34 -2.11 6.62
C LEU A 267 -15.60 -0.76 6.54
N VAL A 268 -15.10 -0.39 5.36
CA VAL A 268 -14.39 0.88 5.17
C VAL A 268 -15.35 2.07 5.27
N THR A 269 -16.60 1.93 4.78
CA THR A 269 -17.65 2.95 4.93
C THR A 269 -17.99 3.20 6.41
N ALA A 270 -18.14 2.12 7.19
CA ALA A 270 -18.39 2.23 8.62
C ALA A 270 -17.26 2.92 9.41
N ARG A 271 -16.06 2.97 8.82
CA ARG A 271 -14.88 3.65 9.36
C ARG A 271 -14.69 5.08 8.85
N GLY A 272 -15.61 5.57 8.02
CA GLY A 272 -15.51 6.89 7.41
C GLY A 272 -14.56 6.97 6.21
N GLU A 273 -14.18 5.82 5.63
CA GLU A 273 -13.30 5.70 4.47
C GLU A 273 -14.01 4.99 3.29
N PRO A 274 -15.17 5.49 2.79
CA PRO A 274 -15.88 4.84 1.70
C PRO A 274 -15.05 4.86 0.42
N PHE A 275 -15.17 3.80 -0.39
CA PHE A 275 -14.70 3.85 -1.76
C PHE A 275 -15.62 4.73 -2.59
N ILE A 276 -15.09 5.80 -3.15
CA ILE A 276 -15.88 6.83 -3.86
C ILE A 276 -15.52 6.95 -5.35
N SER A 277 -14.41 6.35 -5.78
CA SER A 277 -13.92 6.46 -7.16
C SER A 277 -13.42 5.12 -7.69
N GLY A 278 -13.83 4.81 -8.90
CA GLY A 278 -13.32 3.72 -9.73
C GLY A 278 -13.11 4.18 -11.16
N TYR A 279 -12.45 3.37 -11.97
CA TYR A 279 -12.15 3.69 -13.37
C TYR A 279 -12.37 2.45 -14.23
N ALA A 280 -12.81 2.65 -15.48
CA ALA A 280 -12.89 1.57 -16.44
C ALA A 280 -11.51 1.30 -17.06
N PRO A 281 -11.00 0.06 -17.06
CA PRO A 281 -9.68 -0.25 -17.62
C PRO A 281 -9.51 0.21 -19.06
N GLY A 282 -10.55 0.00 -19.91
CA GLY A 282 -10.52 0.40 -21.31
C GLY A 282 -10.41 1.92 -21.55
N GLU A 283 -10.68 2.75 -20.56
CA GLU A 283 -10.61 4.21 -20.65
C GLU A 283 -9.30 4.77 -20.09
N MET A 284 -8.51 3.96 -19.35
CA MET A 284 -7.36 4.46 -18.61
C MET A 284 -6.30 5.11 -19.52
N GLN A 285 -6.01 4.54 -20.66
CA GLN A 285 -5.07 5.11 -21.62
C GLN A 285 -5.52 6.50 -22.10
N THR A 286 -6.78 6.63 -22.51
CA THR A 286 -7.35 7.90 -22.96
C THR A 286 -7.44 8.92 -21.81
N PHE A 287 -7.80 8.46 -20.62
CA PHE A 287 -7.89 9.29 -19.41
C PHE A 287 -6.52 9.90 -19.07
N LEU A 288 -5.48 9.09 -18.97
CA LEU A 288 -4.12 9.55 -18.69
C LEU A 288 -3.59 10.47 -19.80
N GLY A 289 -3.85 10.14 -21.07
CA GLY A 289 -3.42 10.94 -22.21
C GLY A 289 -3.99 12.36 -22.22
N ARG A 290 -5.24 12.55 -21.78
CA ARG A 290 -5.85 13.88 -21.60
C ARG A 290 -5.15 14.73 -20.54
N HIS A 291 -4.41 14.10 -19.65
CA HIS A 291 -3.67 14.76 -18.55
C HIS A 291 -2.16 14.75 -18.77
N GLY A 292 -1.68 14.47 -19.98
CA GLY A 292 -0.27 14.55 -20.35
C GLY A 292 0.59 13.35 -19.91
N LEU A 293 -0.04 12.23 -19.55
CA LEU A 293 0.66 11.00 -19.20
C LEU A 293 0.40 9.90 -20.23
N LEU A 294 1.42 9.11 -20.50
CA LEU A 294 1.36 7.94 -21.37
C LEU A 294 1.26 6.69 -20.49
N LEU A 295 0.29 5.84 -20.76
CA LEU A 295 0.14 4.54 -20.08
C LEU A 295 1.27 3.61 -20.56
N GLU A 296 2.16 3.19 -19.66
CA GLU A 296 3.20 2.20 -19.94
C GLU A 296 2.72 0.78 -19.60
N GLN A 297 2.01 0.62 -18.49
CA GLN A 297 1.49 -0.67 -18.03
C GLN A 297 0.21 -0.49 -17.22
N ASP A 298 -0.77 -1.38 -17.45
CA ASP A 298 -1.98 -1.54 -16.63
C ASP A 298 -2.14 -3.02 -16.32
N ALA A 299 -1.74 -3.41 -15.12
CA ALA A 299 -1.61 -4.79 -14.69
C ALA A 299 -2.72 -5.20 -13.72
N CYS A 300 -3.09 -6.47 -13.76
CA CYS A 300 -4.07 -7.07 -12.87
C CYS A 300 -3.74 -8.56 -12.62
N GLU A 301 -4.70 -9.46 -12.83
CA GLU A 301 -4.63 -10.88 -12.53
C GLU A 301 -3.42 -11.58 -13.16
N ASP A 302 -3.15 -11.36 -14.43
CA ASP A 302 -2.05 -12.00 -15.15
C ASP A 302 -0.69 -11.70 -14.50
N ALA A 303 -0.46 -10.46 -14.10
CA ALA A 303 0.76 -10.07 -13.41
C ALA A 303 0.84 -10.71 -12.00
N CYS A 304 -0.27 -10.75 -11.29
CA CYS A 304 -0.36 -11.42 -10.00
C CYS A 304 -0.02 -12.90 -10.13
N LEU A 305 -0.64 -13.60 -11.08
CA LEU A 305 -0.38 -15.01 -11.35
C LEU A 305 1.08 -15.27 -11.76
N ALA A 306 1.68 -14.38 -12.55
CA ALA A 306 3.08 -14.48 -12.95
C ALA A 306 4.00 -14.41 -11.73
N TYR A 307 3.82 -13.43 -10.84
CA TYR A 307 4.60 -13.32 -9.59
C TYR A 307 4.46 -14.54 -8.70
N LEU A 308 3.23 -15.03 -8.50
CA LEU A 308 2.98 -16.19 -7.66
C LEU A 308 3.65 -17.45 -8.21
N ARG A 309 3.55 -17.70 -9.51
CA ARG A 309 4.17 -18.86 -10.18
C ARG A 309 5.70 -18.84 -10.08
N GLN A 310 6.34 -17.68 -10.24
CA GLN A 310 7.79 -17.52 -10.07
C GLN A 310 8.28 -17.93 -8.68
N HIS A 311 7.39 -17.90 -7.67
CA HIS A 311 7.68 -18.27 -6.29
C HIS A 311 7.01 -19.61 -5.87
N GLY A 312 6.71 -20.48 -6.85
CA GLY A 312 6.14 -21.81 -6.59
C GLY A 312 4.71 -21.81 -6.03
N ARG A 313 3.99 -20.68 -6.15
CA ARG A 313 2.62 -20.54 -5.65
C ARG A 313 1.61 -20.74 -6.76
N THR A 314 0.52 -21.44 -6.48
CA THR A 314 -0.46 -21.83 -7.52
C THR A 314 -1.30 -20.66 -8.04
N GLY A 315 -1.35 -19.54 -7.34
CA GLY A 315 -2.18 -18.40 -7.70
C GLY A 315 -3.68 -18.67 -7.64
N ARG A 316 -4.07 -19.71 -6.93
CA ARG A 316 -5.47 -20.04 -6.67
C ARG A 316 -5.82 -19.77 -5.23
N GLY A 317 -6.99 -19.22 -4.99
CA GLY A 317 -7.58 -19.10 -3.65
C GLY A 317 -7.76 -20.47 -2.99
N PRO A 318 -8.11 -20.52 -1.71
CA PRO A 318 -8.27 -21.77 -0.95
C PRO A 318 -9.26 -22.78 -1.56
N GLY A 319 -10.20 -22.31 -2.40
CA GLY A 319 -11.19 -23.13 -3.12
C GLY A 319 -10.77 -23.54 -4.52
N GLY A 320 -9.56 -23.19 -4.98
CA GLY A 320 -9.12 -23.44 -6.35
C GLY A 320 -9.58 -22.37 -7.35
N ASP A 321 -10.26 -21.33 -6.88
CA ASP A 321 -10.81 -20.25 -7.69
C ASP A 321 -9.72 -19.22 -8.08
N ALA A 322 -9.96 -18.51 -9.20
CA ALA A 322 -9.13 -17.39 -9.61
C ALA A 322 -9.09 -16.32 -8.50
N ILE A 323 -7.93 -15.64 -8.33
CA ILE A 323 -7.83 -14.52 -7.40
C ILE A 323 -8.60 -13.35 -8.01
N PRO A 324 -9.64 -12.83 -7.35
CA PRO A 324 -10.42 -11.72 -7.89
C PRO A 324 -9.55 -10.47 -7.91
N CYS A 325 -9.26 -9.96 -9.08
CA CYS A 325 -8.44 -8.78 -9.26
C CYS A 325 -9.32 -7.56 -9.57
N HIS A 326 -9.93 -6.98 -8.54
CA HIS A 326 -10.71 -5.73 -8.63
C HIS A 326 -9.85 -4.48 -8.53
N GLU A 327 -8.57 -4.64 -8.18
CA GLU A 327 -7.59 -3.57 -8.10
C GLU A 327 -6.54 -3.72 -9.20
N ARG A 328 -6.36 -2.67 -9.97
CA ARG A 328 -5.39 -2.61 -11.07
C ARG A 328 -4.18 -1.77 -10.68
N TRP A 329 -3.03 -2.09 -11.24
CA TRP A 329 -1.73 -1.49 -10.95
C TRP A 329 -1.14 -0.87 -12.21
N VAL A 330 -0.89 0.42 -12.16
CA VAL A 330 -0.54 1.22 -13.32
C VAL A 330 0.85 1.80 -13.20
N ILE A 331 1.57 1.80 -14.31
CA ILE A 331 2.75 2.64 -14.54
C ILE A 331 2.43 3.58 -15.70
N ALA A 332 2.59 4.87 -15.47
CA ALA A 332 2.45 5.91 -16.48
C ALA A 332 3.66 6.86 -16.47
N ALA A 333 4.05 7.37 -17.61
CA ALA A 333 5.14 8.33 -17.74
C ALA A 333 4.62 9.65 -18.29
N VAL A 334 5.24 10.75 -17.88
CA VAL A 334 5.01 12.05 -18.52
C VAL A 334 5.52 11.98 -19.95
N GLY A 335 4.65 12.25 -20.91
CA GLY A 335 5.01 12.28 -22.32
C GLY A 335 6.15 13.28 -22.55
N THR A 336 7.23 12.82 -23.16
CA THR A 336 8.19 13.78 -23.72
C THR A 336 7.45 14.53 -24.81
N SER A 337 7.23 15.84 -24.65
CA SER A 337 6.86 16.67 -25.76
C SER A 337 7.90 16.43 -26.85
N LYS A 338 7.54 15.72 -27.91
CA LYS A 338 8.32 15.78 -29.14
C LYS A 338 8.37 17.27 -29.46
N GLU A 339 9.56 17.86 -29.35
CA GLU A 339 9.82 19.17 -29.93
C GLU A 339 9.24 19.14 -31.33
N GLY A 340 8.32 20.07 -31.59
CA GLY A 340 7.74 20.23 -32.89
C GLY A 340 8.86 20.46 -33.87
N GLY A 341 9.16 19.44 -34.67
CA GLY A 341 9.89 19.62 -35.90
C GLY A 341 9.01 20.46 -36.81
N ALA A 342 9.46 21.67 -37.04
CA ALA A 342 8.97 22.59 -38.02
C ALA A 342 9.06 22.00 -39.45
#